data_14115a29d965ac124c6cd1d633425ce9
#
_entry.id   14115a29d965ac124c6cd1d633425ce9
#
_cell.length_a   1.000
_cell.length_b   1.000
_cell.length_c   1.000
_cell.angle_alpha   90.00
_cell.angle_beta   90.00
_cell.angle_gamma   90.00
#
_symmetry.space_group_name_H-M   'P 1'
#
loop_
_entity.id
_entity.type
_entity.pdbx_description
1 polymer ?
#
loop_
_entity_poly.entity_id
_entity_poly.type
_entity_poly.pdbx_seq_one_letter_code
_entity_poly.pdbx_strand_id
1 'polypeptide(L)'
;MKSILILGLGLIGGSLAKAIKDSGLEYRIYAYDPDQLSLENALNDKSIDEAVYQIEKILQIEDLSLIVLCSSIDKTIENLKFLKGIDKKTLFVSLASSLSSINDFVESEGIKNIIFTHPISGSHKSGYENASPNLFNQKNVISVNVNELQENQIHEIVKIWSSIGSNIINMSLDDHERFLMFTSHLPHLIAYTTMLSIDDEVDISKFSAGGLKEFLRIAESNPDLWADIFSSNSKNLKVGSEIFINNLNKIIDLFKDPETLKELLAEISNKKQKL
;
A
#
# COMPACT_ATOMS: atom_id res chain seq x y z
N MET A 1 -22.69 10.08 -17.12
CA MET A 1 -21.40 9.32 -17.02
C MET A 1 -20.98 9.44 -15.58
N LYS A 2 -20.67 8.31 -14.92
CA LYS A 2 -20.25 8.34 -13.50
C LYS A 2 -18.86 8.99 -13.38
N SER A 3 -18.65 9.67 -12.25
CA SER A 3 -17.40 10.37 -11.98
C SER A 3 -16.61 9.68 -10.87
N ILE A 4 -15.29 9.65 -11.04
CA ILE A 4 -14.32 9.16 -10.04
C ILE A 4 -13.38 10.31 -9.71
N LEU A 5 -13.10 10.51 -8.42
CA LEU A 5 -12.06 11.42 -7.97
C LEU A 5 -10.87 10.60 -7.44
N ILE A 6 -9.67 10.88 -7.91
CA ILE A 6 -8.42 10.31 -7.39
C ILE A 6 -7.70 11.38 -6.57
N LEU A 7 -7.47 11.10 -5.29
CA LEU A 7 -6.71 11.94 -4.38
C LEU A 7 -5.31 11.37 -4.20
N GLY A 8 -4.33 12.03 -4.79
CA GLY A 8 -2.94 11.60 -4.92
C GLY A 8 -2.65 10.99 -6.29
N LEU A 9 -1.88 11.71 -7.11
CA LEU A 9 -1.41 11.29 -8.43
C LEU A 9 0.06 10.87 -8.43
N GLY A 10 0.48 10.15 -7.40
CA GLY A 10 1.76 9.48 -7.39
C GLY A 10 1.77 8.23 -8.29
N LEU A 11 2.72 7.31 -8.03
CA LEU A 11 2.82 6.03 -8.74
C LEU A 11 1.49 5.26 -8.77
N ILE A 12 0.82 5.10 -7.63
CA ILE A 12 -0.39 4.27 -7.50
C ILE A 12 -1.60 4.95 -8.14
N GLY A 13 -1.91 6.19 -7.73
CA GLY A 13 -3.08 6.92 -8.24
C GLY A 13 -2.97 7.23 -9.73
N GLY A 14 -1.79 7.64 -10.19
CA GLY A 14 -1.52 7.85 -11.61
C GLY A 14 -1.64 6.56 -12.44
N SER A 15 -1.13 5.43 -11.92
CA SER A 15 -1.27 4.13 -12.59
C SER A 15 -2.73 3.69 -12.66
N LEU A 16 -3.52 3.94 -11.60
CA LEU A 16 -4.94 3.62 -11.61
C LEU A 16 -5.69 4.46 -12.64
N ALA A 17 -5.43 5.77 -12.71
CA ALA A 17 -6.03 6.64 -13.71
C ALA A 17 -5.74 6.14 -15.14
N LYS A 18 -4.47 5.86 -15.45
CA LYS A 18 -4.03 5.32 -16.75
C LYS A 18 -4.69 3.97 -17.05
N ALA A 19 -4.71 3.06 -16.08
CA ALA A 19 -5.30 1.73 -16.25
C ALA A 19 -6.82 1.79 -16.51
N ILE A 20 -7.56 2.67 -15.82
CA ILE A 20 -8.99 2.87 -16.05
C ILE A 20 -9.23 3.37 -17.49
N LYS A 21 -8.45 4.34 -17.97
CA LYS A 21 -8.56 4.83 -19.35
C LYS A 21 -8.27 3.76 -20.38
N ASP A 22 -7.20 2.98 -20.18
CA ASP A 22 -6.80 1.91 -21.09
C ASP A 22 -7.79 0.74 -21.10
N SER A 23 -8.52 0.52 -19.99
CA SER A 23 -9.52 -0.56 -19.90
C SER A 23 -10.80 -0.31 -20.73
N GLY A 24 -10.98 0.89 -21.24
CA GLY A 24 -12.19 1.29 -21.98
C GLY A 24 -13.41 1.52 -21.08
N LEU A 25 -13.24 1.59 -19.76
CA LEU A 25 -14.31 1.96 -18.85
C LEU A 25 -14.68 3.44 -19.00
N GLU A 26 -15.97 3.72 -19.11
CA GLU A 26 -16.50 5.07 -19.31
C GLU A 26 -16.71 5.80 -17.98
N TYR A 27 -15.62 6.31 -17.40
CA TYR A 27 -15.64 7.21 -16.25
C TYR A 27 -15.07 8.58 -16.60
N ARG A 28 -15.66 9.62 -16.01
CA ARG A 28 -15.02 10.93 -15.93
C ARG A 28 -14.09 10.93 -14.72
N ILE A 29 -12.81 11.11 -14.96
CA ILE A 29 -11.78 11.04 -13.92
C ILE A 29 -11.35 12.44 -13.55
N TYR A 30 -11.64 12.82 -12.31
CA TYR A 30 -11.09 13.99 -11.64
C TYR A 30 -9.87 13.57 -10.84
N ALA A 31 -8.89 14.45 -10.68
CA ALA A 31 -7.79 14.21 -9.78
C ALA A 31 -7.40 15.47 -9.01
N TYR A 32 -6.97 15.29 -7.78
CA TYR A 32 -6.32 16.27 -6.95
C TYR A 32 -4.96 15.75 -6.50
N ASP A 33 -3.95 16.60 -6.64
CA ASP A 33 -2.62 16.39 -6.08
C ASP A 33 -2.03 17.75 -5.72
N PRO A 34 -1.29 17.91 -4.60
CA PRO A 34 -0.58 19.15 -4.29
C PRO A 34 0.52 19.45 -5.30
N ASP A 35 1.07 18.45 -5.99
CA ASP A 35 2.00 18.64 -7.10
C ASP A 35 1.25 18.96 -8.40
N GLN A 36 1.26 20.22 -8.78
CA GLN A 36 0.60 20.70 -9.99
C GLN A 36 1.19 20.09 -11.26
N LEU A 37 2.49 19.76 -11.27
CA LEU A 37 3.14 19.14 -12.42
C LEU A 37 2.56 17.75 -12.69
N SER A 38 2.28 16.99 -11.66
CA SER A 38 1.60 15.68 -11.78
C SER A 38 0.21 15.82 -12.40
N LEU A 39 -0.56 16.85 -12.01
CA LEU A 39 -1.87 17.14 -12.59
C LEU A 39 -1.77 17.52 -14.08
N GLU A 40 -0.84 18.42 -14.42
CA GLU A 40 -0.61 18.84 -15.81
C GLU A 40 -0.18 17.68 -16.70
N ASN A 41 0.73 16.82 -16.23
CA ASN A 41 1.16 15.63 -16.96
C ASN A 41 0.00 14.67 -17.19
N ALA A 42 -0.86 14.47 -16.19
CA ALA A 42 -2.02 13.58 -16.28
C ALA A 42 -3.11 14.12 -17.23
N LEU A 43 -3.29 15.44 -17.32
CA LEU A 43 -4.14 16.06 -18.33
C LEU A 43 -3.57 15.91 -19.74
N ASN A 44 -2.26 16.15 -19.89
CA ASN A 44 -1.58 16.11 -21.20
C ASN A 44 -1.61 14.71 -21.81
N ASP A 45 -1.41 13.67 -21.00
CA ASP A 45 -1.47 12.27 -21.46
C ASP A 45 -2.89 11.68 -21.43
N LYS A 46 -3.88 12.49 -21.02
CA LYS A 46 -5.31 12.15 -20.99
C LYS A 46 -5.67 11.01 -20.04
N SER A 47 -4.87 10.78 -19.03
CA SER A 47 -5.21 9.81 -17.97
C SER A 47 -6.28 10.32 -17.02
N ILE A 48 -6.46 11.64 -16.94
CA ILE A 48 -7.59 12.29 -16.26
C ILE A 48 -8.32 13.22 -17.21
N ASP A 49 -9.59 13.51 -16.91
CA ASP A 49 -10.41 14.45 -17.68
C ASP A 49 -10.36 15.87 -17.11
N GLU A 50 -10.22 15.98 -15.77
CA GLU A 50 -10.15 17.28 -15.08
C GLU A 50 -9.19 17.24 -13.89
N ALA A 51 -8.41 18.31 -13.77
CA ALA A 51 -7.57 18.58 -12.61
C ALA A 51 -8.29 19.48 -11.61
N VAL A 52 -8.26 19.11 -10.34
CA VAL A 52 -8.74 19.91 -9.22
C VAL A 52 -7.55 20.54 -8.53
N TYR A 53 -7.37 21.85 -8.68
CA TYR A 53 -6.22 22.58 -8.12
C TYR A 53 -6.43 23.09 -6.68
N GLN A 54 -7.66 23.06 -6.20
CA GLN A 54 -8.04 23.50 -4.84
C GLN A 54 -8.95 22.45 -4.23
N ILE A 55 -8.57 21.92 -3.08
CA ILE A 55 -9.28 20.79 -2.44
C ILE A 55 -10.76 21.15 -2.15
N GLU A 56 -11.07 22.42 -1.89
CA GLU A 56 -12.43 22.90 -1.63
C GLU A 56 -13.36 22.73 -2.82
N LYS A 57 -12.81 22.70 -4.04
CA LYS A 57 -13.57 22.48 -5.27
C LYS A 57 -14.12 21.07 -5.41
N ILE A 58 -13.56 20.12 -4.69
CA ILE A 58 -14.05 18.72 -4.66
C ILE A 58 -15.52 18.67 -4.25
N LEU A 59 -15.92 19.50 -3.28
CA LEU A 59 -17.30 19.55 -2.76
C LEU A 59 -18.32 20.07 -3.78
N GLN A 60 -17.86 20.62 -4.92
CA GLN A 60 -18.68 21.15 -6.01
C GLN A 60 -18.82 20.16 -7.17
N ILE A 61 -18.12 19.01 -7.13
CA ILE A 61 -18.20 18.00 -8.18
C ILE A 61 -19.50 17.21 -7.99
N GLU A 62 -20.35 17.25 -8.99
CA GLU A 62 -21.60 16.49 -9.00
C GLU A 62 -21.35 15.03 -9.45
N ASP A 63 -22.24 14.13 -9.07
CA ASP A 63 -22.27 12.72 -9.50
C ASP A 63 -20.99 11.91 -9.23
N LEU A 64 -20.26 12.25 -8.14
CA LEU A 64 -19.14 11.43 -7.69
C LEU A 64 -19.65 10.07 -7.19
N SER A 65 -19.25 9.00 -7.87
CA SER A 65 -19.54 7.64 -7.43
C SER A 65 -18.44 7.06 -6.53
N LEU A 66 -17.19 7.38 -6.82
CA LEU A 66 -16.02 6.93 -6.07
C LEU A 66 -15.07 8.09 -5.74
N ILE A 67 -14.50 8.04 -4.56
CA ILE A 67 -13.33 8.85 -4.18
C ILE A 67 -12.23 7.88 -3.79
N VAL A 68 -11.17 7.83 -4.58
CA VAL A 68 -10.03 6.92 -4.39
C VAL A 68 -8.90 7.66 -3.70
N LEU A 69 -8.53 7.19 -2.50
CA LEU A 69 -7.52 7.77 -1.63
C LEU A 69 -6.19 7.06 -1.86
N CYS A 70 -5.26 7.74 -2.55
CA CYS A 70 -3.95 7.22 -2.97
C CYS A 70 -2.78 7.98 -2.34
N SER A 71 -3.01 8.64 -1.22
CA SER A 71 -2.02 9.40 -0.46
C SER A 71 -1.46 8.62 0.73
N SER A 72 -0.49 9.20 1.48
CA SER A 72 -0.02 8.66 2.75
C SER A 72 -1.17 8.47 3.75
N ILE A 73 -0.92 7.70 4.80
CA ILE A 73 -1.93 7.39 5.83
C ILE A 73 -2.46 8.68 6.46
N ASP A 74 -1.57 9.59 6.87
CA ASP A 74 -1.96 10.85 7.50
C ASP A 74 -2.77 11.73 6.55
N LYS A 75 -2.35 11.85 5.29
CA LYS A 75 -3.09 12.62 4.28
C LYS A 75 -4.44 11.96 3.94
N THR A 76 -4.52 10.66 3.96
CA THR A 76 -5.78 9.93 3.79
C THR A 76 -6.76 10.29 4.92
N ILE A 77 -6.30 10.32 6.17
CA ILE A 77 -7.11 10.73 7.33
C ILE A 77 -7.51 12.20 7.22
N GLU A 78 -6.60 13.10 6.84
CA GLU A 78 -6.92 14.52 6.62
C GLU A 78 -7.99 14.70 5.52
N ASN A 79 -7.85 13.98 4.41
CA ASN A 79 -8.82 14.01 3.32
C ASN A 79 -10.19 13.49 3.75
N LEU A 80 -10.25 12.40 4.53
CA LEU A 80 -11.50 11.89 5.08
C LEU A 80 -12.17 12.86 6.03
N LYS A 81 -11.40 13.57 6.87
CA LYS A 81 -11.93 14.66 7.74
C LYS A 81 -12.57 15.77 6.91
N PHE A 82 -11.89 16.22 5.86
CA PHE A 82 -12.37 17.28 4.99
C PHE A 82 -13.63 16.87 4.22
N LEU A 83 -13.67 15.63 3.72
CA LEU A 83 -14.74 15.10 2.88
C LEU A 83 -15.90 14.48 3.66
N LYS A 84 -15.92 14.60 4.99
CA LYS A 84 -16.96 14.00 5.87
C LYS A 84 -18.40 14.43 5.51
N GLY A 85 -18.57 15.61 4.86
CA GLY A 85 -19.87 16.13 4.45
C GLY A 85 -20.33 15.73 3.05
N ILE A 86 -19.53 14.93 2.31
CA ILE A 86 -19.89 14.52 0.96
C ILE A 86 -21.11 13.56 0.96
N ASP A 87 -21.79 13.45 -0.19
CA ASP A 87 -22.97 12.57 -0.32
C ASP A 87 -22.62 11.14 0.15
N LYS A 88 -23.45 10.60 1.04
CA LYS A 88 -23.31 9.23 1.57
C LYS A 88 -23.39 8.13 0.50
N LYS A 89 -23.84 8.45 -0.70
CA LYS A 89 -23.85 7.53 -1.84
C LYS A 89 -22.45 7.38 -2.47
N THR A 90 -21.56 8.37 -2.30
CA THR A 90 -20.19 8.31 -2.77
C THR A 90 -19.41 7.31 -1.93
N LEU A 91 -18.77 6.33 -2.56
CA LEU A 91 -17.93 5.35 -1.88
C LEU A 91 -16.50 5.85 -1.78
N PHE A 92 -15.93 5.86 -0.59
CA PHE A 92 -14.51 6.03 -0.38
C PHE A 92 -13.79 4.71 -0.60
N VAL A 93 -12.66 4.76 -1.31
CA VAL A 93 -11.80 3.62 -1.59
C VAL A 93 -10.39 3.98 -1.17
N SER A 94 -9.87 3.40 -0.12
CA SER A 94 -8.48 3.63 0.29
C SER A 94 -7.56 2.55 -0.28
N LEU A 95 -6.43 2.98 -0.86
CA LEU A 95 -5.40 2.11 -1.43
C LEU A 95 -4.17 1.99 -0.53
N ALA A 96 -4.29 2.36 0.74
CA ALA A 96 -3.20 2.33 1.69
C ALA A 96 -2.64 0.92 1.92
N SER A 97 -1.33 0.84 2.22
CA SER A 97 -0.61 -0.41 2.48
C SER A 97 -0.77 -0.91 3.92
N SER A 98 -1.10 -0.04 4.87
CA SER A 98 -1.47 -0.37 6.24
C SER A 98 -2.77 0.34 6.59
N LEU A 99 -3.69 -0.36 7.21
CA LEU A 99 -5.08 0.03 7.31
C LEU A 99 -5.51 0.41 8.73
N SER A 100 -4.78 -0.05 9.77
CA SER A 100 -5.21 0.08 11.15
C SER A 100 -5.51 1.52 11.55
N SER A 101 -4.59 2.47 11.34
CA SER A 101 -4.78 3.87 11.73
C SER A 101 -5.93 4.54 10.98
N ILE A 102 -6.12 4.21 9.70
CA ILE A 102 -7.24 4.73 8.91
C ILE A 102 -8.55 4.13 9.42
N ASN A 103 -8.57 2.83 9.72
CA ASN A 103 -9.76 2.15 10.24
C ASN A 103 -10.17 2.70 11.62
N ASP A 104 -9.21 2.90 12.53
CA ASP A 104 -9.47 3.50 13.84
C ASP A 104 -10.13 4.89 13.70
N PHE A 105 -9.65 5.69 12.75
CA PHE A 105 -10.27 6.98 12.42
C PHE A 105 -11.67 6.81 11.83
N VAL A 106 -11.85 5.92 10.88
CA VAL A 106 -13.14 5.61 10.22
C VAL A 106 -14.17 5.20 11.25
N GLU A 107 -13.81 4.33 12.19
CA GLU A 107 -14.69 3.87 13.28
C GLU A 107 -15.05 5.01 14.23
N SER A 108 -14.05 5.80 14.67
CA SER A 108 -14.24 6.93 15.59
C SER A 108 -15.16 8.01 15.03
N GLU A 109 -15.13 8.23 13.72
CA GLU A 109 -15.94 9.22 13.01
C GLU A 109 -17.26 8.64 12.44
N GLY A 110 -17.48 7.34 12.56
CA GLY A 110 -18.69 6.66 12.08
C GLY A 110 -18.84 6.68 10.56
N ILE A 111 -17.74 6.70 9.80
CA ILE A 111 -17.76 6.65 8.33
C ILE A 111 -18.12 5.24 7.90
N LYS A 112 -19.25 5.06 7.19
CA LYS A 112 -19.76 3.74 6.80
C LYS A 112 -19.59 3.42 5.31
N ASN A 113 -19.34 4.42 4.48
CA ASN A 113 -19.23 4.30 3.02
C ASN A 113 -17.75 4.24 2.57
N ILE A 114 -16.96 3.36 3.18
CA ILE A 114 -15.55 3.16 2.84
C ILE A 114 -15.21 1.68 2.72
N ILE A 115 -14.37 1.36 1.73
CA ILE A 115 -13.72 0.06 1.55
C ILE A 115 -12.23 0.26 1.36
N PHE A 116 -11.43 -0.69 1.82
CA PHE A 116 -9.99 -0.71 1.56
C PHE A 116 -9.69 -1.69 0.43
N THR A 117 -8.88 -1.27 -0.53
CA THR A 117 -8.42 -2.13 -1.62
C THR A 117 -6.91 -1.91 -1.80
N HIS A 118 -6.10 -2.75 -1.14
CA HIS A 118 -4.65 -2.66 -1.16
C HIS A 118 -4.07 -3.43 -2.34
N PRO A 119 -3.58 -2.78 -3.41
CA PRO A 119 -2.90 -3.46 -4.50
C PRO A 119 -1.52 -3.94 -4.06
N ILE A 120 -1.28 -5.26 -4.17
CA ILE A 120 0.04 -5.84 -3.89
C ILE A 120 0.93 -5.63 -5.12
N SER A 121 1.21 -4.38 -5.37
CA SER A 121 1.98 -3.90 -6.50
C SER A 121 2.63 -2.58 -6.16
N GLY A 122 3.85 -2.38 -6.60
CA GLY A 122 4.61 -1.17 -6.34
C GLY A 122 5.95 -1.18 -7.07
N SER A 123 6.68 -0.10 -6.90
CA SER A 123 8.04 0.08 -7.39
C SER A 123 8.84 0.84 -6.34
N HIS A 124 10.16 0.72 -6.38
CA HIS A 124 11.06 1.60 -5.62
C HIS A 124 11.02 3.05 -6.11
N LYS A 125 10.43 3.28 -7.29
CA LYS A 125 10.23 4.62 -7.85
C LYS A 125 8.92 5.21 -7.34
N SER A 126 8.88 6.51 -7.14
CA SER A 126 7.69 7.29 -6.77
C SER A 126 7.37 8.32 -7.86
N GLY A 127 6.25 9.02 -7.72
CA GLY A 127 5.83 10.09 -8.62
C GLY A 127 5.01 9.62 -9.82
N TYR A 128 4.31 10.57 -10.42
CA TYR A 128 3.44 10.35 -11.58
C TYR A 128 4.21 9.89 -12.83
N GLU A 129 5.42 10.37 -13.01
CA GLU A 129 6.30 10.04 -14.14
C GLU A 129 6.64 8.55 -14.22
N ASN A 130 6.51 7.82 -13.11
CA ASN A 130 6.72 6.38 -13.04
C ASN A 130 5.42 5.57 -13.10
N ALA A 131 4.27 6.25 -13.22
CA ALA A 131 2.97 5.61 -13.31
C ALA A 131 2.79 4.84 -14.64
N SER A 132 2.25 3.63 -14.54
CA SER A 132 2.06 2.72 -15.67
C SER A 132 0.66 2.10 -15.67
N PRO A 133 -0.04 2.04 -16.81
CA PRO A 133 -1.35 1.39 -16.89
C PRO A 133 -1.29 -0.11 -16.58
N ASN A 134 -0.11 -0.73 -16.72
CA ASN A 134 0.06 -2.16 -16.50
C ASN A 134 0.49 -2.52 -15.07
N LEU A 135 0.60 -1.53 -14.15
CA LEU A 135 1.11 -1.75 -12.79
C LEU A 135 0.33 -2.83 -12.04
N PHE A 136 -0.97 -2.92 -12.26
CA PHE A 136 -1.89 -3.81 -11.55
C PHE A 136 -2.27 -5.07 -12.32
N ASN A 137 -1.86 -5.18 -13.59
CA ASN A 137 -2.21 -6.33 -14.43
C ASN A 137 -1.61 -7.62 -13.86
N GLN A 138 -2.46 -8.64 -13.67
CA GLN A 138 -2.13 -9.94 -13.04
C GLN A 138 -1.60 -9.81 -11.60
N LYS A 139 -1.87 -8.70 -10.91
CA LYS A 139 -1.52 -8.49 -9.51
C LYS A 139 -2.71 -8.73 -8.60
N ASN A 140 -2.42 -9.13 -7.37
CA ASN A 140 -3.43 -9.27 -6.34
C ASN A 140 -3.80 -7.90 -5.76
N VAL A 141 -5.08 -7.72 -5.50
CA VAL A 141 -5.63 -6.60 -4.74
C VAL A 141 -6.36 -7.17 -3.54
N ILE A 142 -5.91 -6.85 -2.35
CA ILE A 142 -6.57 -7.28 -1.12
C ILE A 142 -7.73 -6.32 -0.85
N SER A 143 -8.94 -6.87 -0.79
CA SER A 143 -10.16 -6.13 -0.46
C SER A 143 -10.55 -6.40 0.99
N VAL A 144 -10.63 -5.33 1.79
CA VAL A 144 -11.04 -5.39 3.19
C VAL A 144 -12.29 -4.54 3.39
N ASN A 145 -13.41 -5.21 3.61
CA ASN A 145 -14.74 -4.59 3.77
C ASN A 145 -15.14 -4.54 5.25
N VAL A 146 -14.60 -3.58 5.97
CA VAL A 146 -14.82 -3.39 7.42
C VAL A 146 -16.26 -3.00 7.79
N ASN A 147 -17.00 -2.43 6.85
CA ASN A 147 -18.36 -1.95 7.07
C ASN A 147 -19.44 -2.90 6.54
N GLU A 148 -19.07 -4.09 6.10
CA GLU A 148 -19.99 -5.09 5.54
C GLU A 148 -20.88 -4.53 4.41
N LEU A 149 -20.29 -3.67 3.57
CA LEU A 149 -20.95 -3.09 2.41
C LEU A 149 -21.47 -4.19 1.49
N GLN A 150 -22.67 -4.01 0.97
CA GLN A 150 -23.30 -4.96 0.06
C GLN A 150 -22.63 -4.95 -1.31
N GLU A 151 -22.76 -6.02 -2.07
CA GLU A 151 -22.16 -6.16 -3.40
C GLU A 151 -22.50 -5.00 -4.35
N ASN A 152 -23.73 -4.50 -4.31
CA ASN A 152 -24.15 -3.37 -5.14
C ASN A 152 -23.46 -2.06 -4.77
N GLN A 153 -22.98 -1.90 -3.52
CA GLN A 153 -22.25 -0.72 -3.06
C GLN A 153 -20.77 -0.75 -3.50
N ILE A 154 -20.17 -1.94 -3.55
CA ILE A 154 -18.76 -2.13 -3.94
C ILE A 154 -18.59 -2.54 -5.40
N HIS A 155 -19.70 -2.75 -6.13
CA HIS A 155 -19.68 -3.25 -7.51
C HIS A 155 -18.75 -2.45 -8.44
N GLU A 156 -18.72 -1.13 -8.32
CA GLU A 156 -17.91 -0.29 -9.20
C GLU A 156 -16.42 -0.51 -9.01
N ILE A 157 -15.94 -0.51 -7.76
CA ILE A 157 -14.51 -0.74 -7.52
C ILE A 157 -14.09 -2.16 -7.87
N VAL A 158 -14.94 -3.15 -7.62
CA VAL A 158 -14.71 -4.53 -8.04
C VAL A 158 -14.61 -4.62 -9.56
N LYS A 159 -15.53 -3.95 -10.28
CA LYS A 159 -15.51 -3.88 -11.75
C LYS A 159 -14.22 -3.23 -12.26
N ILE A 160 -13.78 -2.13 -11.65
CA ILE A 160 -12.53 -1.45 -12.04
C ILE A 160 -11.35 -2.41 -11.90
N TRP A 161 -11.13 -3.00 -10.72
CA TRP A 161 -10.02 -3.90 -10.49
C TRP A 161 -10.02 -5.10 -11.45
N SER A 162 -11.18 -5.70 -11.67
CA SER A 162 -11.30 -6.83 -12.60
C SER A 162 -11.02 -6.42 -14.06
N SER A 163 -11.50 -5.23 -14.47
CA SER A 163 -11.31 -4.74 -15.85
C SER A 163 -9.86 -4.38 -16.18
N ILE A 164 -9.07 -3.98 -15.18
CA ILE A 164 -7.63 -3.70 -15.33
C ILE A 164 -6.76 -4.95 -15.11
N GLY A 165 -7.38 -6.13 -15.01
CA GLY A 165 -6.69 -7.42 -14.96
C GLY A 165 -6.16 -7.82 -13.59
N SER A 166 -6.65 -7.22 -12.49
CA SER A 166 -6.24 -7.57 -11.14
C SER A 166 -7.05 -8.73 -10.57
N ASN A 167 -6.44 -9.52 -9.67
CA ASN A 167 -7.09 -10.58 -8.91
C ASN A 167 -7.51 -10.04 -7.54
N ILE A 168 -8.81 -10.07 -7.22
CA ILE A 168 -9.32 -9.58 -5.94
C ILE A 168 -9.30 -10.71 -4.91
N ILE A 169 -8.71 -10.45 -3.74
CA ILE A 169 -8.66 -11.36 -2.60
C ILE A 169 -9.36 -10.68 -1.42
N ASN A 170 -10.48 -11.24 -0.98
CA ASN A 170 -11.17 -10.72 0.21
C ASN A 170 -10.49 -11.23 1.48
N MET A 171 -10.33 -10.34 2.45
CA MET A 171 -9.63 -10.62 3.68
C MET A 171 -10.22 -9.79 4.83
N SER A 172 -10.10 -10.27 6.07
CA SER A 172 -10.38 -9.45 7.25
C SER A 172 -9.27 -8.41 7.48
N LEU A 173 -9.58 -7.35 8.23
CA LEU A 173 -8.57 -6.35 8.61
C LEU A 173 -7.42 -7.00 9.40
N ASP A 174 -7.76 -7.83 10.38
CA ASP A 174 -6.77 -8.52 11.22
C ASP A 174 -5.84 -9.41 10.41
N ASP A 175 -6.38 -10.18 9.46
CA ASP A 175 -5.58 -11.02 8.58
C ASP A 175 -4.69 -10.17 7.66
N HIS A 176 -5.22 -9.08 7.07
CA HIS A 176 -4.44 -8.15 6.26
C HIS A 176 -3.22 -7.64 7.03
N GLU A 177 -3.45 -7.02 8.18
CA GLU A 177 -2.36 -6.44 8.97
C GLU A 177 -1.36 -7.48 9.45
N ARG A 178 -1.84 -8.68 9.80
CA ARG A 178 -0.99 -9.81 10.21
C ARG A 178 -0.16 -10.35 9.05
N PHE A 179 -0.75 -10.56 7.87
CA PHE A 179 -0.01 -11.07 6.70
C PHE A 179 1.00 -10.06 6.20
N LEU A 180 0.63 -8.79 6.11
CA LEU A 180 1.54 -7.73 5.69
C LEU A 180 2.68 -7.52 6.70
N MET A 181 2.42 -7.72 7.99
CA MET A 181 3.46 -7.72 9.01
C MET A 181 4.54 -8.75 8.67
N PHE A 182 4.20 -10.00 8.32
CA PHE A 182 5.19 -11.03 8.00
C PHE A 182 5.81 -10.88 6.61
N THR A 183 5.03 -10.48 5.61
CA THR A 183 5.46 -10.51 4.20
C THR A 183 6.10 -9.21 3.73
N SER A 184 5.92 -8.12 4.46
CA SER A 184 6.39 -6.79 4.08
C SER A 184 7.04 -6.03 5.25
N HIS A 185 6.31 -5.77 6.35
CA HIS A 185 6.73 -4.81 7.36
C HIS A 185 7.94 -5.32 8.17
N LEU A 186 7.89 -6.55 8.66
CA LEU A 186 9.00 -7.16 9.41
C LEU A 186 10.28 -7.31 8.54
N PRO A 187 10.22 -7.79 7.28
CA PRO A 187 11.39 -7.79 6.40
C PRO A 187 12.05 -6.41 6.25
N HIS A 188 11.27 -5.33 6.07
CA HIS A 188 11.84 -3.99 6.00
C HIS A 188 12.45 -3.54 7.32
N LEU A 189 11.78 -3.80 8.45
CA LEU A 189 12.32 -3.51 9.77
C LEU A 189 13.66 -4.21 10.00
N ILE A 190 13.78 -5.49 9.60
CA ILE A 190 15.02 -6.25 9.72
C ILE A 190 16.10 -5.66 8.82
N ALA A 191 15.78 -5.25 7.58
CA ALA A 191 16.74 -4.63 6.69
C ALA A 191 17.27 -3.28 7.26
N TYR A 192 16.40 -2.42 7.77
CA TYR A 192 16.81 -1.19 8.46
C TYR A 192 17.66 -1.49 9.71
N THR A 193 17.26 -2.47 10.51
CA THR A 193 18.01 -2.86 11.72
C THR A 193 19.37 -3.43 11.35
N THR A 194 19.47 -4.20 10.27
CA THR A 194 20.75 -4.73 9.78
C THR A 194 21.69 -3.58 9.38
N MET A 195 21.20 -2.58 8.64
CA MET A 195 22.02 -1.40 8.32
C MET A 195 22.45 -0.65 9.56
N LEU A 196 21.55 -0.45 10.52
CA LEU A 196 21.86 0.22 11.80
C LEU A 196 22.90 -0.55 12.63
N SER A 197 23.04 -1.87 12.42
CA SER A 197 23.98 -2.72 13.13
C SER A 197 25.38 -2.77 12.50
N ILE A 198 25.54 -2.18 11.32
CA ILE A 198 26.83 -2.12 10.64
C ILE A 198 27.62 -0.95 11.22
N ASP A 199 28.82 -1.21 11.67
CA ASP A 199 29.73 -0.20 12.20
C ASP A 199 30.16 0.77 11.09
N ASP A 200 30.00 2.07 11.31
CA ASP A 200 30.35 3.13 10.35
C ASP A 200 31.86 3.17 10.03
N GLU A 201 32.71 2.62 10.92
CA GLU A 201 34.16 2.51 10.70
C GLU A 201 34.51 1.41 9.69
N VAL A 202 33.56 0.50 9.38
CA VAL A 202 33.76 -0.61 8.43
C VAL A 202 33.30 -0.20 7.03
N ASP A 203 34.26 -0.01 6.11
CA ASP A 203 33.95 0.21 4.69
C ASP A 203 33.42 -1.08 4.04
N ILE A 204 32.11 -1.37 4.27
CA ILE A 204 31.44 -2.55 3.72
C ILE A 204 31.32 -2.50 2.19
N SER A 205 31.52 -1.34 1.56
CA SER A 205 31.35 -1.19 0.11
C SER A 205 32.34 -2.08 -0.67
N LYS A 206 33.52 -2.28 -0.11
CA LYS A 206 34.57 -3.12 -0.69
C LYS A 206 34.32 -4.64 -0.50
N PHE A 207 33.53 -5.01 0.46
CA PHE A 207 33.33 -6.41 0.88
C PHE A 207 31.89 -6.88 0.68
N SER A 208 30.95 -5.99 0.36
CA SER A 208 29.57 -6.34 0.13
C SER A 208 29.39 -7.12 -1.17
N ALA A 209 29.14 -8.41 -1.06
CA ALA A 209 28.72 -9.26 -2.17
C ALA A 209 27.23 -9.06 -2.51
N GLY A 210 26.80 -9.59 -3.66
CA GLY A 210 25.43 -9.42 -4.18
C GLY A 210 24.32 -9.73 -3.17
N GLY A 211 24.51 -10.75 -2.32
CA GLY A 211 23.50 -11.12 -1.33
C GLY A 211 23.17 -10.04 -0.30
N LEU A 212 24.18 -9.34 0.24
CA LEU A 212 23.94 -8.24 1.17
C LEU A 212 23.23 -7.07 0.49
N LYS A 213 23.69 -6.68 -0.71
CA LYS A 213 23.08 -5.58 -1.48
C LYS A 213 21.62 -5.88 -1.83
N GLU A 214 21.34 -7.10 -2.27
CA GLU A 214 19.96 -7.51 -2.60
C GLU A 214 19.06 -7.47 -1.36
N PHE A 215 19.54 -7.98 -0.21
CA PHE A 215 18.79 -7.96 1.04
C PHE A 215 18.55 -6.54 1.54
N LEU A 216 19.57 -5.66 1.49
CA LEU A 216 19.48 -4.29 1.98
C LEU A 216 18.80 -3.33 0.99
N ARG A 217 18.54 -3.74 -0.24
CA ARG A 217 17.87 -2.91 -1.25
C ARG A 217 16.55 -2.31 -0.75
N ILE A 218 15.82 -3.06 0.07
CA ILE A 218 14.54 -2.57 0.63
C ILE A 218 14.72 -1.49 1.71
N ALA A 219 15.89 -1.36 2.32
CA ALA A 219 16.20 -0.29 3.26
C ALA A 219 16.44 1.08 2.60
N GLU A 220 16.49 1.15 1.25
CA GLU A 220 16.53 2.40 0.48
C GLU A 220 15.12 3.00 0.26
N SER A 221 14.10 2.36 0.78
CA SER A 221 12.70 2.80 0.63
C SER A 221 12.45 4.14 1.33
N ASN A 222 11.44 4.89 0.86
CA ASN A 222 11.10 6.22 1.40
C ASN A 222 10.85 6.16 2.92
N PRO A 223 11.63 6.92 3.74
CA PRO A 223 11.53 6.86 5.20
C PRO A 223 10.18 7.33 5.74
N ASP A 224 9.56 8.36 5.14
CA ASP A 224 8.27 8.89 5.61
C ASP A 224 7.18 7.83 5.43
N LEU A 225 7.14 7.17 4.26
CA LEU A 225 6.21 6.08 4.00
C LEU A 225 6.37 4.93 5.00
N TRP A 226 7.62 4.54 5.31
CA TRP A 226 7.85 3.42 6.20
C TRP A 226 7.63 3.76 7.66
N ALA A 227 7.88 5.01 8.08
CA ALA A 227 7.49 5.49 9.40
C ALA A 227 5.97 5.40 9.60
N ASP A 228 5.18 5.83 8.61
CA ASP A 228 3.72 5.71 8.62
C ASP A 228 3.26 4.25 8.72
N ILE A 229 3.83 3.36 7.89
CA ILE A 229 3.48 1.93 7.87
C ILE A 229 3.81 1.28 9.23
N PHE A 230 5.02 1.51 9.76
CA PHE A 230 5.42 0.95 11.04
C PHE A 230 4.56 1.45 12.20
N SER A 231 4.22 2.73 12.18
CA SER A 231 3.35 3.34 13.19
C SER A 231 1.93 2.78 13.12
N SER A 232 1.36 2.70 11.93
CA SER A 232 0.00 2.22 11.70
C SER A 232 -0.17 0.76 12.09
N ASN A 233 0.79 -0.13 11.75
CA ASN A 233 0.74 -1.56 12.10
C ASN A 233 1.64 -1.91 13.30
N SER A 234 1.92 -0.95 14.19
CA SER A 234 2.88 -1.09 15.28
C SER A 234 2.55 -2.25 16.24
N LYS A 235 1.27 -2.49 16.50
CA LYS A 235 0.82 -3.58 17.37
C LYS A 235 1.25 -4.96 16.84
N ASN A 236 0.95 -5.26 15.59
CA ASN A 236 1.34 -6.53 14.96
C ASN A 236 2.85 -6.60 14.73
N LEU A 237 3.47 -5.48 14.33
CA LEU A 237 4.91 -5.42 14.09
C LEU A 237 5.71 -5.70 15.37
N LYS A 238 5.24 -5.21 16.54
CA LYS A 238 5.84 -5.55 17.83
C LYS A 238 5.79 -7.06 18.10
N VAL A 239 4.63 -7.70 17.90
CA VAL A 239 4.48 -9.16 18.04
C VAL A 239 5.41 -9.90 17.07
N GLY A 240 5.44 -9.50 15.80
CA GLY A 240 6.34 -10.09 14.79
C GLY A 240 7.81 -9.95 15.15
N SER A 241 8.20 -8.81 15.70
CA SER A 241 9.57 -8.54 16.16
C SER A 241 9.96 -9.44 17.34
N GLU A 242 9.07 -9.64 18.31
CA GLU A 242 9.30 -10.56 19.43
C GLU A 242 9.48 -12.00 18.94
N ILE A 243 8.66 -12.45 18.00
CA ILE A 243 8.81 -13.78 17.36
C ILE A 243 10.17 -13.89 16.66
N PHE A 244 10.57 -12.85 15.91
CA PHE A 244 11.85 -12.83 15.21
C PHE A 244 13.04 -12.91 16.18
N ILE A 245 13.03 -12.08 17.25
CA ILE A 245 14.08 -12.06 18.27
C ILE A 245 14.20 -13.44 18.95
N ASN A 246 13.08 -14.06 19.30
CA ASN A 246 13.08 -15.38 19.91
C ASN A 246 13.66 -16.45 18.97
N ASN A 247 13.34 -16.41 17.68
CA ASN A 247 13.91 -17.33 16.69
C ASN A 247 15.39 -17.04 16.43
N LEU A 248 15.82 -15.78 16.44
CA LEU A 248 17.23 -15.41 16.34
C LEU A 248 18.03 -16.00 17.52
N ASN A 249 17.54 -15.80 18.75
CA ASN A 249 18.19 -16.36 19.95
C ASN A 249 18.25 -17.89 19.89
N LYS A 250 17.18 -18.56 19.44
CA LYS A 250 17.17 -20.01 19.24
C LYS A 250 18.29 -20.48 18.29
N ILE A 251 18.56 -19.76 17.22
CA ILE A 251 19.66 -20.08 16.29
C ILE A 251 21.02 -19.82 16.96
N ILE A 252 21.17 -18.70 17.68
CA ILE A 252 22.41 -18.34 18.39
C ILE A 252 22.76 -19.39 19.44
N ASP A 253 21.78 -19.87 20.20
CA ASP A 253 21.99 -20.89 21.24
C ASP A 253 22.55 -22.20 20.66
N LEU A 254 22.27 -22.51 19.39
CA LEU A 254 22.75 -23.69 18.70
C LEU A 254 24.18 -23.54 18.10
N PHE A 255 24.84 -22.39 18.21
CA PHE A 255 26.19 -22.21 17.65
C PHE A 255 27.23 -23.17 18.24
N LYS A 256 26.98 -23.72 19.44
CA LYS A 256 27.83 -24.70 20.10
C LYS A 256 27.45 -26.16 19.80
N ASP A 257 26.38 -26.39 19.04
CA ASP A 257 25.89 -27.71 18.60
C ASP A 257 25.66 -27.70 17.06
N PRO A 258 26.74 -27.86 16.27
CA PRO A 258 26.70 -27.79 14.83
C PRO A 258 25.77 -28.79 14.15
N GLU A 259 25.57 -29.99 14.74
CA GLU A 259 24.71 -31.00 14.14
C GLU A 259 23.23 -30.61 14.27
N THR A 260 22.78 -30.24 15.48
CA THR A 260 21.40 -29.71 15.67
C THR A 260 21.15 -28.45 14.88
N LEU A 261 22.15 -27.55 14.79
CA LEU A 261 22.05 -26.33 13.96
C LEU A 261 21.85 -26.68 12.48
N LYS A 262 22.60 -27.63 11.95
CA LYS A 262 22.50 -28.07 10.55
C LYS A 262 21.12 -28.67 10.25
N GLU A 263 20.58 -29.50 11.16
CA GLU A 263 19.22 -30.03 11.02
C GLU A 263 18.17 -28.93 10.94
N LEU A 264 18.23 -27.95 11.85
CA LEU A 264 17.31 -26.79 11.84
C LEU A 264 17.42 -25.97 10.55
N LEU A 265 18.65 -25.67 10.08
CA LEU A 265 18.85 -24.93 8.83
C LEU A 265 18.34 -25.70 7.61
N ALA A 266 18.47 -27.04 7.59
CA ALA A 266 17.91 -27.88 6.54
C ALA A 266 16.36 -27.83 6.53
N GLU A 267 15.73 -27.87 7.71
CA GLU A 267 14.27 -27.72 7.84
C GLU A 267 13.80 -26.37 7.29
N ILE A 268 14.48 -25.26 7.66
CA ILE A 268 14.17 -23.90 7.18
C ILE A 268 14.32 -23.82 5.66
N SER A 269 15.41 -24.40 5.10
CA SER A 269 15.63 -24.44 3.66
C SER A 269 14.52 -25.19 2.92
N ASN A 270 14.09 -26.33 3.43
CA ASN A 270 12.97 -27.09 2.87
C ASN A 270 11.64 -26.33 2.93
N LYS A 271 11.42 -25.56 4.01
CA LYS A 271 10.24 -24.70 4.12
C LYS A 271 10.25 -23.59 3.05
N LYS A 272 11.42 -22.99 2.77
CA LYS A 272 11.58 -21.97 1.72
C LYS A 272 11.26 -22.49 0.32
N GLN A 273 11.60 -23.78 0.03
CA GLN A 273 11.33 -24.38 -1.29
C GLN A 273 9.83 -24.55 -1.59
N LYS A 274 8.97 -24.46 -0.57
CA LYS A 274 7.50 -24.56 -0.72
C LYS A 274 6.81 -23.22 -0.92
N LEU A 275 7.53 -22.10 -0.86
CA LEU A 275 7.08 -20.74 -1.18
C LEU A 275 7.28 -20.45 -2.67
#